data_f68c366935c5ccff071e114be47ca90a
#
_entry.id   f68c366935c5ccff071e114be47ca90a
#
_cell.length_a   1.000
_cell.length_b   1.000
_cell.length_c   1.000
_cell.angle_alpha   90.00
_cell.angle_beta   90.00
_cell.angle_gamma   90.00
#
_symmetry.space_group_name_H-M   'P 1'
#
loop_
_entity.id
_entity.type
_entity.pdbx_description
1 polymer ?
#
loop_
_entity_poly.entity_id
_entity_poly.type
_entity_poly.pdbx_seq_one_letter_code
_entity_poly.pdbx_strand_id
1 'polypeptide(L)'
;MAYRYFSTNNRKFIIADTPGHEQYTRNMITGGSTANLAIILVDARTGVITQTCRHTYLVSLLGIKHVVLAVNKMDLVDFDKDTFDRIVADYKRFVEPLDIPDITYIPLSALDGDNVVEKSDRTPWYEGTSLLDYLENVPIDLDRNYEDFRYPVQYVLRPNLDSVSYTHLRAHETLRHL
;
A
#
# COMPACT_ATOMS: atom_id res chain seq x y z
N MET A 1 -5.65 -7.62 12.28
CA MET A 1 -4.98 -6.42 11.74
C MET A 1 -4.14 -5.82 12.84
N ALA A 2 -2.88 -5.54 12.57
CA ALA A 2 -1.97 -4.90 13.52
C ALA A 2 -1.46 -3.57 12.93
N TYR A 3 -1.38 -2.55 13.78
CA TYR A 3 -0.75 -1.29 13.41
C TYR A 3 0.63 -1.21 14.05
N ARG A 4 1.61 -0.82 13.26
CA ARG A 4 2.96 -0.54 13.73
C ARG A 4 3.37 0.86 13.30
N TYR A 5 4.15 1.50 14.16
CA TYR A 5 4.56 2.89 13.97
C TYR A 5 6.07 2.94 13.98
N PHE A 6 6.63 3.65 13.03
CA PHE A 6 8.05 3.99 13.05
C PHE A 6 8.26 5.36 12.38
N SER A 7 9.40 5.95 12.60
CA SER A 7 9.76 7.23 12.00
C SER A 7 11.21 7.23 11.59
N THR A 8 11.47 7.88 10.49
CA THR A 8 12.80 8.29 10.07
C THR A 8 12.96 9.78 10.32
N ASN A 9 14.10 10.34 9.95
CA ASN A 9 14.31 11.80 10.05
C ASN A 9 13.37 12.59 9.11
N ASN A 10 12.90 11.95 8.02
CA ASN A 10 12.16 12.60 6.95
C ASN A 10 10.66 12.38 7.07
N ARG A 11 10.21 11.22 7.58
CA ARG A 11 8.79 10.84 7.54
C ARG A 11 8.39 9.93 8.69
N LYS A 12 7.13 10.07 9.14
CA LYS A 12 6.49 9.13 10.07
C LYS A 12 5.62 8.15 9.30
N PHE A 13 5.69 6.89 9.66
CA PHE A 13 4.97 5.80 9.00
C PHE A 13 4.02 5.10 9.94
N ILE A 14 2.86 4.75 9.41
CA ILE A 14 1.89 3.85 10.03
C ILE A 14 1.72 2.67 9.10
N ILE A 15 2.17 1.50 9.53
CA ILE A 15 1.97 0.25 8.80
C ILE A 15 0.71 -0.43 9.31
N ALA A 16 -0.25 -0.64 8.42
CA ALA A 16 -1.40 -1.51 8.67
C ALA A 16 -1.06 -2.91 8.14
N ASP A 17 -0.61 -3.80 9.01
CA ASP A 17 -0.35 -5.19 8.66
C ASP A 17 -1.67 -5.97 8.61
N THR A 18 -2.01 -6.43 7.42
CA THR A 18 -3.27 -7.12 7.14
C THR A 18 -3.01 -8.57 6.76
N PRO A 19 -3.72 -9.54 7.38
CA PRO A 19 -3.57 -10.94 7.01
C PRO A 19 -3.92 -11.19 5.55
N GLY A 20 -3.10 -11.97 4.85
CA GLY A 20 -3.26 -12.27 3.44
C GLY A 20 -4.33 -13.33 3.11
N HIS A 21 -4.96 -13.99 4.09
CA HIS A 21 -5.96 -15.04 3.85
C HIS A 21 -7.32 -14.47 3.43
N GLU A 22 -8.02 -15.18 2.57
CA GLU A 22 -9.34 -14.76 2.02
C GLU A 22 -10.36 -14.37 3.10
N GLN A 23 -10.37 -15.09 4.21
CA GLN A 23 -11.27 -14.85 5.34
C GLN A 23 -11.10 -13.46 5.97
N TYR A 24 -9.94 -12.82 5.77
CA TYR A 24 -9.58 -11.53 6.37
C TYR A 24 -9.63 -10.35 5.39
N THR A 25 -10.26 -10.53 4.22
CA THR A 25 -10.38 -9.47 3.21
C THR A 25 -11.01 -8.18 3.79
N ARG A 26 -11.95 -8.29 4.74
CA ARG A 26 -12.52 -7.12 5.44
C ARG A 26 -11.47 -6.32 6.20
N ASN A 27 -10.51 -7.00 6.82
CA ASN A 27 -9.44 -6.34 7.56
C ASN A 27 -8.52 -5.57 6.62
N MET A 28 -8.25 -6.11 5.42
CA MET A 28 -7.49 -5.43 4.38
C MET A 28 -8.21 -4.16 3.92
N ILE A 29 -9.52 -4.22 3.65
CA ILE A 29 -10.31 -3.05 3.26
C ILE A 29 -10.27 -1.99 4.35
N THR A 30 -10.42 -2.38 5.62
CA THR A 30 -10.35 -1.44 6.75
C THR A 30 -8.98 -0.79 6.88
N GLY A 31 -7.89 -1.55 6.73
CA GLY A 31 -6.53 -1.02 6.77
C GLY A 31 -6.21 -0.14 5.56
N GLY A 32 -6.64 -0.58 4.39
CA GLY A 32 -6.40 0.12 3.12
C GLY A 32 -7.19 1.41 2.96
N SER A 33 -8.37 1.54 3.61
CA SER A 33 -9.25 2.71 3.43
C SER A 33 -8.62 4.05 3.83
N THR A 34 -7.57 4.03 4.63
CA THR A 34 -6.82 5.22 5.07
C THR A 34 -5.36 5.22 4.59
N ALA A 35 -4.97 4.20 3.84
CA ALA A 35 -3.60 4.07 3.36
C ALA A 35 -3.33 4.98 2.16
N ASN A 36 -2.14 5.56 2.12
CA ASN A 36 -1.68 6.35 0.98
C ASN A 36 -0.94 5.47 -0.06
N LEU A 37 -0.41 4.35 0.39
CA LEU A 37 0.40 3.43 -0.40
C LEU A 37 0.11 1.99 0.03
N ALA A 38 0.12 1.07 -0.91
CA ALA A 38 0.00 -0.37 -0.64
C ALA A 38 1.27 -1.11 -1.05
N ILE A 39 1.73 -2.00 -0.18
CA ILE A 39 2.82 -2.93 -0.48
C ILE A 39 2.20 -4.31 -0.69
N ILE A 40 2.30 -4.83 -1.91
CA ILE A 40 1.86 -6.17 -2.28
C ILE A 40 3.07 -7.10 -2.28
N LEU A 41 3.07 -8.05 -1.36
CA LEU A 41 4.15 -9.03 -1.23
C LEU A 41 3.89 -10.24 -2.14
N VAL A 42 4.89 -10.62 -2.93
CA VAL A 42 4.88 -11.80 -3.78
C VAL A 42 6.09 -12.68 -3.45
N ASP A 43 5.88 -13.97 -3.23
CA ASP A 43 6.98 -14.93 -3.06
C ASP A 43 7.63 -15.22 -4.42
N ALA A 44 8.93 -15.00 -4.54
CA ALA A 44 9.68 -15.20 -5.79
C ALA A 44 9.58 -16.61 -6.37
N ARG A 45 9.37 -17.63 -5.51
CA ARG A 45 9.22 -19.03 -5.94
C ARG A 45 7.88 -19.33 -6.61
N THR A 46 6.81 -18.65 -6.14
CA THR A 46 5.44 -18.93 -6.61
C THR A 46 4.94 -17.92 -7.63
N GLY A 47 5.49 -16.71 -7.63
CA GLY A 47 5.07 -15.63 -8.53
C GLY A 47 3.69 -15.07 -8.21
N VAL A 48 3.05 -14.51 -9.23
CA VAL A 48 1.71 -13.90 -9.13
C VAL A 48 0.65 -15.00 -8.99
N ILE A 49 -0.05 -15.02 -7.85
CA ILE A 49 -1.13 -15.97 -7.55
C ILE A 49 -2.47 -15.24 -7.49
N THR A 50 -3.57 -15.99 -7.49
CA THR A 50 -4.95 -15.46 -7.42
C THR A 50 -5.13 -14.48 -6.25
N GLN A 51 -4.49 -14.75 -5.11
CA GLN A 51 -4.58 -13.88 -3.95
C GLN A 51 -3.88 -12.53 -4.18
N THR A 52 -2.72 -12.53 -4.86
CA THR A 52 -2.04 -11.31 -5.31
C THR A 52 -2.95 -10.45 -6.18
N CYS A 53 -3.59 -11.07 -7.17
CA CYS A 53 -4.53 -10.39 -8.06
C CYS A 53 -5.73 -9.81 -7.30
N ARG A 54 -6.30 -10.57 -6.37
CA ARG A 54 -7.43 -10.12 -5.54
C ARG A 54 -7.06 -8.91 -4.67
N HIS A 55 -5.92 -8.95 -4.01
CA HIS A 55 -5.45 -7.84 -3.18
C HIS A 55 -5.18 -6.60 -4.02
N THR A 56 -4.53 -6.74 -5.16
CA THR A 56 -4.28 -5.62 -6.07
C THR A 56 -5.58 -4.99 -6.58
N TYR A 57 -6.56 -5.83 -6.94
CA TYR A 57 -7.88 -5.35 -7.36
C TYR A 57 -8.58 -4.54 -6.25
N LEU A 58 -8.52 -5.01 -5.01
CA LEU A 58 -9.08 -4.28 -3.87
C LEU A 58 -8.35 -2.95 -3.62
N VAL A 59 -7.03 -2.92 -3.77
CA VAL A 59 -6.22 -1.69 -3.67
C VAL A 59 -6.65 -0.68 -4.73
N SER A 60 -6.87 -1.11 -5.97
CA SER A 60 -7.41 -0.27 -7.05
C SER A 60 -8.80 0.27 -6.70
N LEU A 61 -9.73 -0.57 -6.21
CA LEU A 61 -11.07 -0.13 -5.79
C LEU A 61 -11.06 0.86 -4.62
N LEU A 62 -10.07 0.77 -3.74
CA LEU A 62 -9.88 1.72 -2.64
C LEU A 62 -9.29 3.06 -3.10
N GLY A 63 -8.89 3.17 -4.37
CA GLY A 63 -8.32 4.38 -4.95
C GLY A 63 -6.91 4.69 -4.45
N ILE A 64 -6.17 3.67 -3.99
CA ILE A 64 -4.76 3.82 -3.60
C ILE A 64 -3.93 3.96 -4.87
N LYS A 65 -3.25 5.08 -5.03
CA LYS A 65 -2.54 5.43 -6.26
C LYS A 65 -1.12 4.89 -6.33
N HIS A 66 -0.48 4.67 -5.19
CA HIS A 66 0.90 4.19 -5.10
C HIS A 66 0.91 2.73 -4.65
N VAL A 67 1.46 1.86 -5.49
CA VAL A 67 1.59 0.44 -5.20
C VAL A 67 3.04 0.02 -5.34
N VAL A 68 3.55 -0.71 -4.36
CA VAL A 68 4.83 -1.40 -4.43
C VAL A 68 4.56 -2.89 -4.57
N LEU A 69 5.00 -3.48 -5.67
CA LEU A 69 5.12 -4.93 -5.78
C LEU A 69 6.48 -5.34 -5.22
N ALA A 70 6.48 -5.87 -4.02
CA ALA A 70 7.66 -6.37 -3.34
C ALA A 70 7.83 -7.87 -3.62
N VAL A 71 8.75 -8.21 -4.52
CA VAL A 71 9.08 -9.61 -4.83
C VAL A 71 10.03 -10.11 -3.75
N ASN A 72 9.45 -10.77 -2.74
CA ASN A 72 10.15 -11.23 -1.55
C ASN A 72 10.70 -12.64 -1.72
N LYS A 73 11.64 -12.99 -0.84
CA LYS A 73 12.35 -14.26 -0.82
C LYS A 73 13.22 -14.47 -2.06
N MET A 74 13.82 -13.40 -2.56
CA MET A 74 14.77 -13.48 -3.67
C MET A 74 16.01 -14.30 -3.31
N ASP A 75 16.35 -14.41 -2.02
CA ASP A 75 17.37 -15.28 -1.47
C ASP A 75 17.14 -16.77 -1.80
N LEU A 76 15.90 -17.21 -1.92
CA LEU A 76 15.53 -18.60 -2.25
C LEU A 76 15.56 -18.93 -3.74
N VAL A 77 15.80 -17.94 -4.58
CA VAL A 77 15.95 -18.07 -6.05
C VAL A 77 17.27 -17.44 -6.52
N ASP A 78 18.26 -17.37 -5.64
CA ASP A 78 19.62 -16.87 -5.91
C ASP A 78 19.65 -15.46 -6.55
N PHE A 79 18.68 -14.60 -6.20
CA PHE A 79 18.51 -13.25 -6.77
C PHE A 79 18.46 -13.23 -8.30
N ASP A 80 17.88 -14.28 -8.90
CA ASP A 80 17.78 -14.43 -10.34
C ASP A 80 16.93 -13.32 -10.98
N LYS A 81 17.55 -12.62 -11.93
CA LYS A 81 16.92 -11.52 -12.65
C LYS A 81 15.75 -12.00 -13.53
N ASP A 82 15.89 -13.15 -14.19
CA ASP A 82 14.87 -13.67 -15.10
C ASP A 82 13.59 -14.03 -14.34
N THR A 83 13.74 -14.58 -13.14
CA THR A 83 12.61 -14.84 -12.23
C THR A 83 11.90 -13.56 -11.84
N PHE A 84 12.64 -12.52 -11.49
CA PHE A 84 12.06 -11.22 -11.18
C PHE A 84 11.34 -10.61 -12.39
N ASP A 85 11.99 -10.56 -13.55
CA ASP A 85 11.42 -9.98 -14.77
C ASP A 85 10.14 -10.71 -15.21
N ARG A 86 10.09 -12.03 -15.08
CA ARG A 86 8.89 -12.84 -15.35
C ARG A 86 7.74 -12.44 -14.43
N ILE A 87 7.98 -12.33 -13.12
CA ILE A 87 6.95 -11.95 -12.14
C ILE A 87 6.44 -10.54 -12.43
N VAL A 88 7.34 -9.62 -12.73
CA VAL A 88 6.99 -8.24 -13.10
C VAL A 88 6.15 -8.23 -14.39
N ALA A 89 6.50 -9.01 -15.41
CA ALA A 89 5.75 -9.09 -16.65
C ALA A 89 4.34 -9.65 -16.44
N ASP A 90 4.19 -10.71 -15.64
CA ASP A 90 2.90 -11.31 -15.30
C ASP A 90 2.02 -10.33 -14.53
N TYR A 91 2.60 -9.61 -13.57
CA TYR A 91 1.88 -8.61 -12.80
C TYR A 91 1.48 -7.41 -13.64
N LYS A 92 2.35 -6.89 -14.50
CA LYS A 92 2.05 -5.79 -15.44
C LYS A 92 0.86 -6.12 -16.31
N ARG A 93 0.81 -7.34 -16.88
CA ARG A 93 -0.31 -7.81 -17.70
C ARG A 93 -1.63 -7.83 -16.93
N PHE A 94 -1.57 -8.20 -15.65
CA PHE A 94 -2.75 -8.22 -14.78
C PHE A 94 -3.25 -6.80 -14.45
N VAL A 95 -2.34 -5.87 -14.14
CA VAL A 95 -2.72 -4.51 -13.70
C VAL A 95 -3.04 -3.55 -14.84
N GLU A 96 -2.71 -3.90 -16.08
CA GLU A 96 -2.97 -3.06 -17.26
C GLU A 96 -4.41 -2.52 -17.34
N PRO A 97 -5.47 -3.30 -17.06
CA PRO A 97 -6.85 -2.80 -17.04
C PRO A 97 -7.23 -2.07 -15.75
N LEU A 98 -6.36 -2.02 -14.74
CA LEU A 98 -6.60 -1.36 -13.47
C LEU A 98 -6.05 0.07 -13.53
N ASP A 99 -6.82 1.02 -13.01
CA ASP A 99 -6.41 2.43 -12.96
C ASP A 99 -5.50 2.68 -11.74
N ILE A 100 -4.26 2.18 -11.81
CA ILE A 100 -3.23 2.39 -10.79
C ILE A 100 -2.08 3.18 -11.45
N PRO A 101 -1.95 4.48 -11.15
CA PRO A 101 -1.03 5.37 -11.88
C PRO A 101 0.44 5.12 -11.56
N ASP A 102 0.76 4.65 -10.35
CA ASP A 102 2.14 4.47 -9.90
C ASP A 102 2.34 3.08 -9.31
N ILE A 103 3.15 2.26 -9.99
CA ILE A 103 3.52 0.92 -9.53
C ILE A 103 5.03 0.77 -9.59
N THR A 104 5.63 0.54 -8.44
CA THR A 104 7.06 0.30 -8.29
C THR A 104 7.33 -1.17 -7.99
N TYR A 105 8.36 -1.74 -8.61
CA TYR A 105 8.74 -3.15 -8.49
C TYR A 105 10.07 -3.26 -7.76
N ILE A 106 10.10 -3.97 -6.63
CA ILE A 106 11.31 -4.07 -5.80
C ILE A 106 11.60 -5.55 -5.51
N PRO A 107 12.76 -6.08 -5.97
CA PRO A 107 13.23 -7.39 -5.53
C PRO A 107 13.81 -7.27 -4.13
N LEU A 108 13.40 -8.11 -3.19
CA LEU A 108 13.90 -8.04 -1.82
C LEU A 108 14.01 -9.40 -1.15
N SER A 109 14.84 -9.48 -0.11
CA SER A 109 14.79 -10.52 0.91
C SER A 109 14.50 -9.85 2.26
N ALA A 110 13.28 -10.06 2.75
CA ALA A 110 12.92 -9.54 4.07
C ALA A 110 13.66 -10.25 5.22
N LEU A 111 14.17 -11.48 4.98
CA LEU A 111 14.92 -12.24 5.95
C LEU A 111 16.34 -11.67 6.11
N ASP A 112 17.01 -11.44 5.00
CA ASP A 112 18.40 -10.94 4.97
C ASP A 112 18.50 -9.42 5.01
N GLY A 113 17.39 -8.71 4.70
CA GLY A 113 17.34 -7.25 4.65
C GLY A 113 17.70 -6.64 3.30
N ASP A 114 17.94 -7.47 2.26
CA ASP A 114 18.33 -6.99 0.93
C ASP A 114 17.25 -6.11 0.31
N ASN A 115 17.63 -4.91 -0.13
CA ASN A 115 16.77 -3.88 -0.72
C ASN A 115 15.61 -3.41 0.18
N VAL A 116 15.65 -3.71 1.48
CA VAL A 116 14.64 -3.23 2.44
C VAL A 116 14.99 -1.83 2.93
N VAL A 117 16.13 -1.65 3.56
CA VAL A 117 16.62 -0.35 4.07
C VAL A 117 17.64 0.24 3.11
N GLU A 118 18.63 -0.55 2.74
CA GLU A 118 19.70 -0.18 1.83
C GLU A 118 19.65 -1.03 0.57
N LYS A 119 20.24 -0.52 -0.50
CA LYS A 119 20.35 -1.26 -1.76
C LYS A 119 21.34 -2.41 -1.59
N SER A 120 20.97 -3.59 -2.08
CA SER A 120 21.78 -4.80 -1.96
C SER A 120 22.78 -4.95 -3.11
N ASP A 121 24.00 -5.35 -2.79
CA ASP A 121 25.02 -5.73 -3.76
C ASP A 121 24.69 -7.07 -4.46
N ARG A 122 23.78 -7.87 -3.91
CA ARG A 122 23.35 -9.15 -4.48
C ARG A 122 22.41 -9.00 -5.68
N THR A 123 21.89 -7.77 -5.90
CA THR A 123 21.04 -7.42 -7.04
C THR A 123 21.66 -6.32 -7.90
N PRO A 124 22.86 -6.54 -8.49
CA PRO A 124 23.58 -5.50 -9.27
C PRO A 124 22.80 -5.07 -10.51
N TRP A 125 21.92 -5.92 -11.01
CA TRP A 125 21.05 -5.67 -12.16
C TRP A 125 19.83 -4.79 -11.83
N TYR A 126 19.54 -4.56 -10.53
CA TYR A 126 18.43 -3.73 -10.10
C TYR A 126 18.88 -2.27 -9.96
N GLU A 127 18.33 -1.41 -10.81
CA GLU A 127 18.69 0.02 -10.84
C GLU A 127 17.79 0.88 -9.94
N GLY A 128 16.71 0.32 -9.40
CA GLY A 128 15.78 1.04 -8.52
C GLY A 128 16.35 1.33 -7.13
N THR A 129 15.52 1.90 -6.29
CA THR A 129 15.84 2.26 -4.90
C THR A 129 15.45 1.14 -3.93
N SER A 130 15.93 1.23 -2.68
CA SER A 130 15.44 0.35 -1.61
C SER A 130 13.99 0.67 -1.26
N LEU A 131 13.32 -0.26 -0.56
CA LEU A 131 11.94 -0.07 -0.14
C LEU A 131 11.78 1.17 0.75
N LEU A 132 12.67 1.34 1.73
CA LEU A 132 12.61 2.48 2.65
C LEU A 132 12.84 3.80 1.92
N ASP A 133 13.83 3.86 1.04
CA ASP A 133 14.13 5.06 0.26
C ASP A 133 12.93 5.45 -0.64
N TYR A 134 12.29 4.48 -1.29
CA TYR A 134 11.05 4.74 -2.03
C TYR A 134 9.94 5.29 -1.12
N LEU A 135 9.70 4.66 0.04
CA LEU A 135 8.67 5.09 0.98
C LEU A 135 8.91 6.51 1.53
N GLU A 136 10.17 6.92 1.70
CA GLU A 136 10.51 8.27 2.14
C GLU A 136 10.25 9.33 1.08
N ASN A 137 10.47 9.00 -0.20
CA ASN A 137 10.46 9.95 -1.30
C ASN A 137 9.16 9.97 -2.12
N VAL A 138 8.27 8.97 -1.99
CA VAL A 138 7.02 8.93 -2.73
C VAL A 138 6.14 10.15 -2.42
N PRO A 139 5.62 10.89 -3.45
CA PRO A 139 4.90 12.15 -3.28
C PRO A 139 3.42 11.91 -2.95
N ILE A 140 3.08 11.54 -1.72
CA ILE A 140 1.71 11.25 -1.28
C ILE A 140 0.83 12.49 -1.09
N ASP A 141 1.41 13.69 -0.98
CA ASP A 141 0.66 14.92 -0.69
C ASP A 141 -0.11 15.43 -1.90
N LEU A 142 0.34 15.10 -3.12
CA LEU A 142 -0.30 15.52 -4.37
C LEU A 142 -1.63 14.80 -4.64
N ASP A 143 -1.92 13.73 -3.91
CA ASP A 143 -3.10 12.89 -4.11
C ASP A 143 -4.36 13.43 -3.46
N ARG A 144 -4.24 14.44 -2.61
CA ARG A 144 -5.36 14.99 -1.85
C ARG A 144 -5.87 16.27 -2.50
N ASN A 145 -7.18 16.32 -2.73
CA ASN A 145 -7.86 17.55 -3.11
C ASN A 145 -8.15 18.38 -1.86
N TYR A 146 -7.42 19.50 -1.69
CA TYR A 146 -7.59 20.44 -0.59
C TYR A 146 -8.45 21.65 -0.97
N GLU A 147 -8.87 21.77 -2.23
CA GLU A 147 -9.65 22.89 -2.73
C GLU A 147 -11.14 22.74 -2.41
N ASP A 148 -11.64 21.50 -2.53
CA ASP A 148 -13.05 21.21 -2.29
C ASP A 148 -13.31 20.95 -0.81
N PHE A 149 -14.20 21.72 -0.21
CA PHE A 149 -14.71 21.44 1.12
C PHE A 149 -15.60 20.19 1.11
N ARG A 150 -15.23 19.15 1.87
CA ARG A 150 -16.00 17.93 2.02
C ARG A 150 -16.21 17.63 3.50
N TYR A 151 -17.48 17.46 3.87
CA TYR A 151 -17.84 17.20 5.27
C TYR A 151 -18.82 16.03 5.34
N PRO A 152 -18.35 14.77 5.47
CA PRO A 152 -19.21 13.61 5.46
C PRO A 152 -20.07 13.53 6.72
N VAL A 153 -21.37 13.42 6.53
CA VAL A 153 -22.32 13.18 7.63
C VAL A 153 -22.14 11.74 8.10
N GLN A 154 -21.76 11.57 9.37
CA GLN A 154 -21.54 10.23 9.97
C GLN A 154 -22.82 9.67 10.56
N TYR A 155 -23.60 10.51 11.21
CA TYR A 155 -24.80 10.09 11.93
C TYR A 155 -25.75 11.26 12.15
N VAL A 156 -27.05 10.99 12.00
CA VAL A 156 -28.10 11.97 12.33
C VAL A 156 -28.84 11.45 13.55
N LEU A 157 -28.73 12.16 14.67
CA LEU A 157 -29.43 11.85 15.90
C LEU A 157 -30.73 12.64 15.99
N ARG A 158 -31.85 11.93 16.12
CA ARG A 158 -33.17 12.51 16.41
C ARG A 158 -33.68 11.90 17.73
N PRO A 159 -33.57 12.60 18.85
CA PRO A 159 -34.00 12.06 20.15
C PRO A 159 -35.51 11.81 20.22
N ASN A 160 -36.34 12.59 19.49
CA ASN A 160 -37.77 12.39 19.29
C ASN A 160 -38.26 13.11 18.02
N LEU A 161 -39.52 12.86 17.63
CA LEU A 161 -40.12 13.45 16.41
C LEU A 161 -40.26 14.98 16.47
N ASP A 162 -40.29 15.58 17.64
CA ASP A 162 -40.52 17.00 17.87
C ASP A 162 -39.25 17.78 18.20
N SER A 163 -38.09 17.13 18.23
CA SER A 163 -36.81 17.75 18.59
C SER A 163 -35.93 18.13 17.42
N VAL A 164 -35.05 19.08 17.68
CA VAL A 164 -34.02 19.50 16.74
C VAL A 164 -33.10 18.31 16.42
N SER A 165 -32.86 18.07 15.15
CA SER A 165 -31.91 17.03 14.70
C SER A 165 -30.47 17.48 14.98
N TYR A 166 -29.70 16.62 15.62
CA TYR A 166 -28.27 16.79 15.77
C TYR A 166 -27.57 15.93 14.72
N THR A 167 -26.72 16.56 13.92
CA THR A 167 -25.93 15.88 12.88
C THR A 167 -24.52 15.74 13.38
N HIS A 168 -24.06 14.50 13.56
CA HIS A 168 -22.66 14.21 13.82
C HIS A 168 -21.91 14.16 12.48
N LEU A 169 -20.99 15.08 12.33
CA LEU A 169 -20.14 15.18 11.15
C LEU A 169 -18.72 14.79 11.56
N ARG A 170 -18.05 14.07 10.72
CA ARG A 170 -16.61 13.88 10.84
C ARG A 170 -15.94 14.96 10.01
N ALA A 171 -15.15 15.81 10.65
CA ALA A 171 -14.27 16.71 9.93
C ALA A 171 -13.34 15.86 9.05
N HIS A 172 -13.20 16.23 7.80
CA HIS A 172 -12.10 15.76 7.00
C HIS A 172 -10.84 16.13 7.78
N GLU A 173 -10.05 15.16 8.18
CA GLU A 173 -8.81 15.43 8.90
C GLU A 173 -7.92 16.26 7.96
N THR A 174 -8.07 17.57 8.04
CA THR A 174 -7.02 18.44 7.57
C THR A 174 -5.83 18.12 8.46
N LEU A 175 -4.74 17.68 7.86
CA LEU A 175 -3.47 17.54 8.55
C LEU A 175 -3.20 18.88 9.26
N ARG A 176 -3.50 18.94 10.56
CA ARG A 176 -2.91 19.95 11.39
C ARG A 176 -1.42 19.60 11.42
N HIS A 177 -0.64 20.41 10.76
CA HIS A 177 0.75 20.51 11.05
C HIS A 177 0.87 20.95 12.51
N LEU A 178 1.17 20.00 13.38
CA LEU A 178 1.71 20.25 14.70
C LEU A 178 3.21 20.10 14.63
#